data_2bbbefe5c614d0ed05ce532e4a31823c
#
_entry.id   2bbbefe5c614d0ed05ce532e4a31823c
#
_cell.length_a   1.000
_cell.length_b   1.000
_cell.length_c   1.000
_cell.angle_alpha   90.00
_cell.angle_beta   90.00
_cell.angle_gamma   90.00
#
_symmetry.space_group_name_H-M   'P 1'
#
loop_
_entity.id
_entity.type
_entity.pdbx_description
1 polymer ?
#
loop_
_entity_poly.entity_id
_entity_poly.type
_entity_poly.pdbx_seq_one_letter_code
_entity_poly.pdbx_strand_id
1 'polypeptide(L)'
;MGEIKRAVAIGFFDGVHIGHAALLERTKQRAQESGAIPSVVSFDVHPDNLVFGGEVKLINSAIGREDIIRRLFGIDNVVFLHFNRHMMQMPWEEFIAQLIEELSISHIVVGYDFCFGYKGEGTAEKLKDYCHSRAIGCDIIPAVQLDGKTVSSSLIRKLIENGEMEEANRYLGHPHILSDTVHSGYHLGSKLGAPTINMYFPEGVLVPKHGVYATKVFLESGESYLAVTNVGVRPTTGDSNRVSVESHLLDYSGNLYGRQARVEFYKFLRSEIKFDSLEALGEQITEDAENARKYFS
;
A
#
# COMPACT_ATOMS: atom_id res chain seq x y z
N MET A 1 -31.41 -21.86 0.11
CA MET A 1 -30.68 -20.60 0.25
C MET A 1 -30.10 -20.30 -1.14
N GLY A 2 -30.38 -19.11 -1.71
CA GLY A 2 -29.77 -18.74 -2.99
C GLY A 2 -28.26 -18.62 -2.87
N GLU A 3 -27.55 -18.93 -3.95
CA GLU A 3 -26.10 -18.77 -4.03
C GLU A 3 -25.72 -17.30 -3.82
N ILE A 4 -24.77 -17.05 -2.91
CA ILE A 4 -24.30 -15.69 -2.60
C ILE A 4 -23.45 -15.20 -3.77
N LYS A 5 -23.96 -14.22 -4.52
CA LYS A 5 -23.26 -13.62 -5.66
C LYS A 5 -22.30 -12.53 -5.22
N ARG A 6 -21.25 -12.31 -6.03
CA ARG A 6 -20.23 -11.28 -5.80
C ARG A 6 -20.12 -10.32 -6.97
N ALA A 7 -19.94 -9.03 -6.66
CA ALA A 7 -19.40 -8.05 -7.59
C ALA A 7 -17.90 -7.90 -7.28
N VAL A 8 -17.04 -8.08 -8.27
CA VAL A 8 -15.60 -8.26 -8.04
C VAL A 8 -14.77 -7.24 -8.81
N ALA A 9 -13.93 -6.48 -8.11
CA ALA A 9 -12.84 -5.76 -8.75
C ALA A 9 -11.64 -6.70 -8.93
N ILE A 10 -11.05 -6.74 -10.13
CA ILE A 10 -9.87 -7.56 -10.42
C ILE A 10 -8.71 -6.64 -10.80
N GLY A 11 -7.57 -6.78 -10.11
CA GLY A 11 -6.38 -6.00 -10.36
C GLY A 11 -5.24 -6.30 -9.39
N PHE A 12 -4.07 -5.73 -9.61
CA PHE A 12 -2.95 -5.89 -8.68
C PHE A 12 -3.09 -4.98 -7.45
N PHE A 13 -3.67 -3.79 -7.61
CA PHE A 13 -3.96 -2.80 -6.57
C PHE A 13 -2.73 -2.29 -5.79
N ASP A 14 -1.54 -2.26 -6.40
CA ASP A 14 -0.35 -1.74 -5.74
C ASP A 14 -0.49 -0.24 -5.39
N GLY A 15 -0.39 0.07 -4.11
CA GLY A 15 -0.60 1.40 -3.56
C GLY A 15 -2.07 1.80 -3.36
N VAL A 16 -3.04 1.00 -3.82
CA VAL A 16 -4.50 1.29 -3.74
C VAL A 16 -4.83 2.77 -4.07
N HIS A 17 -4.19 3.29 -5.12
CA HIS A 17 -4.25 4.70 -5.51
C HIS A 17 -5.63 5.14 -6.04
N ILE A 18 -5.83 6.46 -6.28
CA ILE A 18 -7.13 7.01 -6.70
C ILE A 18 -7.69 6.37 -7.97
N GLY A 19 -6.84 5.85 -8.88
CA GLY A 19 -7.29 5.04 -10.01
C GLY A 19 -7.92 3.72 -9.55
N HIS A 20 -7.30 3.04 -8.59
CA HIS A 20 -7.88 1.83 -7.98
C HIS A 20 -9.14 2.13 -7.17
N ALA A 21 -9.18 3.30 -6.49
CA ALA A 21 -10.36 3.75 -5.75
C ALA A 21 -11.61 3.79 -6.66
N ALA A 22 -11.47 4.24 -7.90
CA ALA A 22 -12.57 4.27 -8.87
C ALA A 22 -13.13 2.86 -9.17
N LEU A 23 -12.26 1.83 -9.25
CA LEU A 23 -12.68 0.44 -9.41
C LEU A 23 -13.43 -0.06 -8.18
N LEU A 24 -12.88 0.20 -6.99
CA LEU A 24 -13.43 -0.27 -5.72
C LEU A 24 -14.81 0.36 -5.44
N GLU A 25 -14.95 1.66 -5.66
CA GLU A 25 -16.24 2.33 -5.50
C GLU A 25 -17.28 1.84 -6.52
N ARG A 26 -16.89 1.61 -7.78
CA ARG A 26 -17.80 1.01 -8.78
C ARG A 26 -18.23 -0.40 -8.36
N THR A 27 -17.32 -1.19 -7.81
CA THR A 27 -17.62 -2.54 -7.31
C THR A 27 -18.64 -2.50 -6.17
N LYS A 28 -18.49 -1.59 -5.21
CA LYS A 28 -19.47 -1.37 -4.13
C LYS A 28 -20.83 -0.97 -4.68
N GLN A 29 -20.86 -0.04 -5.64
CA GLN A 29 -22.10 0.40 -6.29
C GLN A 29 -22.84 -0.79 -6.94
N ARG A 30 -22.13 -1.61 -7.73
CA ARG A 30 -22.73 -2.77 -8.41
C ARG A 30 -23.19 -3.85 -7.44
N ALA A 31 -22.43 -4.06 -6.36
CA ALA A 31 -22.82 -4.96 -5.29
C ALA A 31 -24.13 -4.51 -4.63
N GLN A 32 -24.25 -3.21 -4.32
CA GLN A 32 -25.46 -2.65 -3.72
C GLN A 32 -26.66 -2.75 -4.65
N GLU A 33 -26.51 -2.45 -5.94
CA GLU A 33 -27.57 -2.51 -6.95
C GLU A 33 -28.12 -3.93 -7.14
N SER A 34 -27.26 -4.95 -7.01
CA SER A 34 -27.62 -6.36 -7.27
C SER A 34 -27.84 -7.20 -6.01
N GLY A 35 -27.63 -6.64 -4.82
CA GLY A 35 -27.65 -7.41 -3.57
C GLY A 35 -26.49 -8.41 -3.45
N ALA A 36 -25.39 -8.19 -4.19
CA ALA A 36 -24.19 -9.01 -4.17
C ALA A 36 -23.22 -8.55 -3.08
N ILE A 37 -22.19 -9.37 -2.78
CA ILE A 37 -21.10 -9.00 -1.86
C ILE A 37 -20.00 -8.31 -2.66
N PRO A 38 -19.57 -7.07 -2.28
CA PRO A 38 -18.42 -6.44 -2.90
C PRO A 38 -17.14 -7.21 -2.53
N SER A 39 -16.33 -7.52 -3.53
CA SER A 39 -15.13 -8.34 -3.36
C SER A 39 -13.99 -7.82 -4.22
N VAL A 40 -12.76 -8.14 -3.83
CA VAL A 40 -11.55 -7.82 -4.58
C VAL A 40 -10.76 -9.10 -4.85
N VAL A 41 -10.29 -9.25 -6.07
CA VAL A 41 -9.30 -10.26 -6.45
C VAL A 41 -8.00 -9.56 -6.79
N SER A 42 -6.94 -9.89 -6.07
CA SER A 42 -5.60 -9.38 -6.26
C SER A 42 -4.58 -10.54 -6.33
N PHE A 43 -3.30 -10.22 -6.41
CA PHE A 43 -2.23 -11.20 -6.50
C PHE A 43 -1.19 -10.94 -5.42
N ASP A 44 -0.62 -12.00 -4.86
CA ASP A 44 0.41 -11.90 -3.83
C ASP A 44 1.79 -11.51 -4.39
N VAL A 45 2.12 -11.95 -5.60
CA VAL A 45 3.37 -11.67 -6.32
C VAL A 45 3.08 -10.77 -7.53
N HIS A 46 3.96 -9.77 -7.76
CA HIS A 46 3.83 -8.94 -8.96
C HIS A 46 4.09 -9.77 -10.23
N PRO A 47 3.16 -9.77 -11.19
CA PRO A 47 3.32 -10.58 -12.41
C PRO A 47 4.65 -10.34 -13.13
N ASP A 48 5.11 -9.08 -13.22
CA ASP A 48 6.36 -8.73 -13.89
C ASP A 48 7.59 -9.36 -13.25
N ASN A 49 7.57 -9.63 -11.94
CA ASN A 49 8.70 -10.30 -11.28
C ASN A 49 8.89 -11.73 -11.78
N LEU A 50 7.78 -12.41 -12.09
CA LEU A 50 7.84 -13.76 -12.64
C LEU A 50 8.06 -13.76 -14.15
N VAL A 51 7.45 -12.83 -14.89
CA VAL A 51 7.47 -12.78 -16.36
C VAL A 51 8.83 -12.29 -16.87
N PHE A 52 9.38 -11.24 -16.26
CA PHE A 52 10.61 -10.59 -16.75
C PHE A 52 11.84 -10.87 -15.87
N GLY A 53 11.67 -11.61 -14.76
CA GLY A 53 12.77 -11.87 -13.82
C GLY A 53 13.29 -10.62 -13.11
N GLY A 54 12.49 -9.55 -13.10
CA GLY A 54 12.79 -8.30 -12.40
C GLY A 54 12.39 -8.33 -10.93
N GLU A 55 12.77 -7.30 -10.19
CA GLU A 55 12.36 -7.09 -8.81
C GLU A 55 11.61 -5.76 -8.70
N VAL A 56 10.32 -5.77 -9.06
CA VAL A 56 9.46 -4.60 -8.85
C VAL A 56 9.20 -4.48 -7.36
N LYS A 57 9.70 -3.41 -6.74
CA LYS A 57 9.38 -3.08 -5.35
C LYS A 57 7.94 -2.58 -5.26
N LEU A 58 7.14 -3.19 -4.38
CA LEU A 58 5.73 -2.84 -4.20
C LEU A 58 5.57 -1.62 -3.30
N ILE A 59 4.58 -0.80 -3.56
CA ILE A 59 4.22 0.32 -2.67
C ILE A 59 3.71 -0.24 -1.33
N ASN A 60 2.91 -1.31 -1.38
CA ASN A 60 2.39 -1.99 -0.20
C ASN A 60 2.48 -3.52 -0.35
N SER A 61 2.77 -4.22 0.74
CA SER A 61 2.63 -5.68 0.82
C SER A 61 1.18 -6.11 0.59
N ALA A 62 0.93 -7.41 0.37
CA ALA A 62 -0.44 -7.94 0.25
C ALA A 62 -1.30 -7.60 1.49
N ILE A 63 -0.74 -7.79 2.70
CA ILE A 63 -1.41 -7.43 3.96
C ILE A 63 -1.70 -5.91 4.02
N GLY A 64 -0.74 -5.08 3.60
CA GLY A 64 -0.94 -3.63 3.57
C GLY A 64 -2.03 -3.20 2.59
N ARG A 65 -2.12 -3.83 1.41
CA ARG A 65 -3.20 -3.59 0.43
C ARG A 65 -4.56 -4.00 0.99
N GLU A 66 -4.64 -5.16 1.63
CA GLU A 66 -5.85 -5.64 2.28
C GLU A 66 -6.34 -4.67 3.37
N ASP A 67 -5.43 -4.21 4.25
CA ASP A 67 -5.76 -3.23 5.29
C ASP A 67 -6.31 -1.92 4.70
N ILE A 68 -5.66 -1.39 3.67
CA ILE A 68 -6.10 -0.17 2.99
C ILE A 68 -7.49 -0.37 2.35
N ILE A 69 -7.71 -1.48 1.64
CA ILE A 69 -8.99 -1.77 0.98
C ILE A 69 -10.11 -1.89 2.02
N ARG A 70 -9.89 -2.65 3.09
CA ARG A 70 -10.89 -2.80 4.17
C ARG A 70 -11.17 -1.48 4.87
N ARG A 71 -10.13 -0.77 5.28
CA ARG A 71 -10.26 0.44 6.09
C ARG A 71 -10.85 1.62 5.32
N LEU A 72 -10.43 1.85 4.08
CA LEU A 72 -10.86 3.01 3.31
C LEU A 72 -12.13 2.76 2.49
N PHE A 73 -12.36 1.53 2.05
CA PHE A 73 -13.48 1.21 1.16
C PHE A 73 -14.55 0.31 1.80
N GLY A 74 -14.28 -0.27 2.97
CA GLY A 74 -15.23 -1.16 3.64
C GLY A 74 -15.50 -2.45 2.87
N ILE A 75 -14.53 -2.94 2.09
CA ILE A 75 -14.61 -4.22 1.38
C ILE A 75 -13.83 -5.27 2.16
N ASP A 76 -14.55 -6.18 2.82
CA ASP A 76 -13.93 -7.21 3.67
C ASP A 76 -13.48 -8.45 2.89
N ASN A 77 -14.09 -8.71 1.73
CA ASN A 77 -13.76 -9.86 0.89
C ASN A 77 -12.62 -9.51 -0.06
N VAL A 78 -11.38 -9.71 0.38
CA VAL A 78 -10.16 -9.55 -0.43
C VAL A 78 -9.50 -10.92 -0.61
N VAL A 79 -9.42 -11.39 -1.85
CA VAL A 79 -8.84 -12.69 -2.23
C VAL A 79 -7.51 -12.43 -2.92
N PHE A 80 -6.44 -13.01 -2.39
CA PHE A 80 -5.12 -12.99 -3.05
C PHE A 80 -4.89 -14.32 -3.75
N LEU A 81 -4.71 -14.26 -5.05
CA LEU A 81 -4.32 -15.40 -5.86
C LEU A 81 -2.80 -15.53 -5.86
N HIS A 82 -2.30 -16.74 -5.71
CA HIS A 82 -0.87 -17.01 -5.84
C HIS A 82 -0.47 -17.03 -7.30
N PHE A 83 0.22 -15.97 -7.76
CA PHE A 83 0.69 -15.87 -9.15
C PHE A 83 1.91 -16.75 -9.35
N ASN A 84 1.75 -17.84 -10.09
CA ASN A 84 2.77 -18.84 -10.36
C ASN A 84 2.88 -19.17 -11.85
N ARG A 85 3.83 -20.05 -12.22
CA ARG A 85 4.06 -20.44 -13.62
C ARG A 85 2.85 -21.09 -14.29
N HIS A 86 2.03 -21.82 -13.54
CA HIS A 86 0.82 -22.44 -14.08
C HIS A 86 -0.19 -21.36 -14.47
N MET A 87 -0.47 -20.41 -13.56
CA MET A 87 -1.37 -19.27 -13.82
C MET A 87 -0.85 -18.40 -14.97
N MET A 88 0.47 -18.16 -15.04
CA MET A 88 1.09 -17.40 -16.14
C MET A 88 0.85 -18.03 -17.52
N GLN A 89 0.71 -19.36 -17.62
CA GLN A 89 0.51 -20.11 -18.86
C GLN A 89 -0.97 -20.41 -19.15
N MET A 90 -1.88 -20.08 -18.22
CA MET A 90 -3.30 -20.37 -18.35
C MET A 90 -3.94 -19.50 -19.45
N PRO A 91 -4.73 -20.08 -20.38
CA PRO A 91 -5.54 -19.31 -21.29
C PRO A 91 -6.45 -18.32 -20.55
N TRP A 92 -6.64 -17.14 -21.10
CA TRP A 92 -7.40 -16.09 -20.40
C TRP A 92 -8.88 -16.50 -20.18
N GLU A 93 -9.48 -17.24 -21.09
CA GLU A 93 -10.85 -17.76 -20.97
C GLU A 93 -10.98 -18.73 -19.79
N GLU A 94 -10.00 -19.62 -19.64
CA GLU A 94 -9.97 -20.60 -18.55
C GLU A 94 -9.83 -19.90 -17.20
N PHE A 95 -8.91 -18.94 -17.09
CA PHE A 95 -8.71 -18.15 -15.88
C PHE A 95 -9.99 -17.46 -15.44
N ILE A 96 -10.69 -16.78 -16.37
CA ILE A 96 -11.89 -16.03 -16.01
C ILE A 96 -13.09 -16.94 -15.72
N ALA A 97 -13.17 -18.09 -16.43
CA ALA A 97 -14.20 -19.08 -16.18
C ALA A 97 -14.09 -19.66 -14.77
N GLN A 98 -12.87 -20.03 -14.33
CA GLN A 98 -12.61 -20.52 -12.98
C GLN A 98 -12.99 -19.49 -11.92
N LEU A 99 -12.56 -18.24 -12.08
CA LEU A 99 -12.89 -17.18 -11.12
C LEU A 99 -14.40 -16.96 -10.99
N ILE A 100 -15.12 -16.94 -12.11
CA ILE A 100 -16.59 -16.77 -12.12
C ILE A 100 -17.26 -17.90 -11.35
N GLU A 101 -16.85 -19.14 -11.58
CA GLU A 101 -17.43 -20.32 -10.93
C GLU A 101 -17.08 -20.37 -9.45
N GLU A 102 -15.79 -20.29 -9.09
CA GLU A 102 -15.32 -20.43 -7.71
C GLU A 102 -15.83 -19.33 -6.78
N LEU A 103 -15.94 -18.11 -7.29
CA LEU A 103 -16.39 -16.96 -6.51
C LEU A 103 -17.85 -16.59 -6.74
N SER A 104 -18.60 -17.33 -7.56
CA SER A 104 -19.99 -17.02 -7.90
C SER A 104 -20.17 -15.57 -8.37
N ILE A 105 -19.35 -15.14 -9.33
CA ILE A 105 -19.27 -13.75 -9.79
C ILE A 105 -20.49 -13.42 -10.67
N SER A 106 -21.19 -12.33 -10.33
CA SER A 106 -22.27 -11.76 -11.13
C SER A 106 -21.90 -10.47 -11.84
N HIS A 107 -20.83 -9.79 -11.38
CA HIS A 107 -20.35 -8.54 -11.95
C HIS A 107 -18.83 -8.41 -11.79
N ILE A 108 -18.12 -8.00 -12.84
CA ILE A 108 -16.68 -7.76 -12.83
C ILE A 108 -16.40 -6.29 -13.10
N VAL A 109 -15.43 -5.71 -12.38
CA VAL A 109 -14.93 -4.35 -12.57
C VAL A 109 -13.44 -4.40 -12.78
N VAL A 110 -12.95 -3.85 -13.89
CA VAL A 110 -11.52 -3.82 -14.25
C VAL A 110 -11.10 -2.43 -14.74
N GLY A 111 -9.80 -2.16 -14.72
CA GLY A 111 -9.24 -0.97 -15.37
C GLY A 111 -9.19 -1.11 -16.89
N TYR A 112 -9.11 0.01 -17.59
CA TYR A 112 -9.01 0.08 -19.06
C TYR A 112 -7.78 -0.64 -19.61
N ASP A 113 -6.71 -0.73 -18.83
CA ASP A 113 -5.41 -1.34 -19.16
C ASP A 113 -5.26 -2.77 -18.64
N PHE A 114 -6.37 -3.37 -18.15
CA PHE A 114 -6.33 -4.72 -17.60
C PHE A 114 -6.02 -5.76 -18.67
N CYS A 115 -4.86 -6.43 -18.48
CA CYS A 115 -4.41 -7.54 -19.30
C CYS A 115 -4.18 -8.77 -18.41
N PHE A 116 -4.59 -9.96 -18.88
CA PHE A 116 -4.53 -11.19 -18.10
C PHE A 116 -4.45 -12.44 -19.01
N GLY A 117 -4.23 -13.59 -18.37
CA GLY A 117 -4.03 -14.84 -19.09
C GLY A 117 -2.67 -14.93 -19.78
N TYR A 118 -2.44 -16.02 -20.52
CA TYR A 118 -1.16 -16.26 -21.17
C TYR A 118 -0.75 -15.10 -22.08
N LYS A 119 0.46 -14.56 -21.84
CA LYS A 119 1.03 -13.39 -22.55
C LYS A 119 0.14 -12.14 -22.58
N GLY A 120 -0.82 -12.01 -21.65
CA GLY A 120 -1.74 -10.87 -21.61
C GLY A 120 -2.75 -10.85 -22.77
N GLU A 121 -3.08 -12.00 -23.36
CA GLU A 121 -3.99 -12.10 -24.48
C GLU A 121 -5.44 -11.72 -24.13
N GLY A 122 -5.84 -11.85 -22.86
CA GLY A 122 -7.09 -11.31 -22.33
C GLY A 122 -6.97 -9.80 -22.14
N THR A 123 -7.90 -9.03 -22.69
CA THR A 123 -8.00 -7.57 -22.49
C THR A 123 -9.32 -7.21 -21.83
N ALA A 124 -9.44 -5.98 -21.36
CA ALA A 124 -10.68 -5.49 -20.76
C ALA A 124 -11.88 -5.62 -21.73
N GLU A 125 -11.68 -5.33 -23.01
CA GLU A 125 -12.72 -5.46 -24.05
C GLU A 125 -13.14 -6.91 -24.25
N LYS A 126 -12.18 -7.84 -24.44
CA LYS A 126 -12.46 -9.27 -24.56
C LYS A 126 -13.20 -9.82 -23.34
N LEU A 127 -12.80 -9.36 -22.13
CA LEU A 127 -13.49 -9.70 -20.89
C LEU A 127 -14.94 -9.23 -20.91
N LYS A 128 -15.19 -8.00 -21.36
CA LYS A 128 -16.55 -7.45 -21.48
C LYS A 128 -17.43 -8.25 -22.41
N ASP A 129 -16.91 -8.64 -23.59
CA ASP A 129 -17.62 -9.48 -24.56
C ASP A 129 -17.90 -10.87 -23.99
N TYR A 130 -16.93 -11.46 -23.31
CA TYR A 130 -17.05 -12.74 -22.63
C TYR A 130 -18.14 -12.72 -21.56
N CYS A 131 -18.14 -11.71 -20.71
CA CYS A 131 -19.14 -11.52 -19.66
C CYS A 131 -20.54 -11.32 -20.26
N HIS A 132 -20.66 -10.49 -21.30
CA HIS A 132 -21.93 -10.23 -21.97
C HIS A 132 -22.55 -11.53 -22.53
N SER A 133 -21.75 -12.39 -23.13
CA SER A 133 -22.20 -13.69 -23.67
C SER A 133 -22.75 -14.65 -22.60
N ARG A 134 -22.45 -14.39 -21.32
CA ARG A 134 -22.85 -15.21 -20.16
C ARG A 134 -23.83 -14.50 -19.21
N ALA A 135 -24.38 -13.36 -19.59
CA ALA A 135 -25.26 -12.53 -18.77
C ALA A 135 -24.59 -12.09 -17.43
N ILE A 136 -23.26 -11.88 -17.44
CA ILE A 136 -22.48 -11.34 -16.33
C ILE A 136 -22.22 -9.86 -16.60
N GLY A 137 -22.38 -9.02 -15.59
CA GLY A 137 -22.06 -7.59 -15.71
C GLY A 137 -20.55 -7.36 -15.83
N CYS A 138 -20.14 -6.35 -16.61
CA CYS A 138 -18.74 -5.96 -16.72
C CYS A 138 -18.60 -4.45 -16.91
N ASP A 139 -17.92 -3.78 -15.98
CA ASP A 139 -17.56 -2.36 -16.09
C ASP A 139 -16.06 -2.22 -16.35
N ILE A 140 -15.71 -1.39 -17.34
CA ILE A 140 -14.31 -0.98 -17.60
C ILE A 140 -14.15 0.46 -17.14
N ILE A 141 -13.27 0.68 -16.17
CA ILE A 141 -13.00 2.00 -15.61
C ILE A 141 -11.93 2.69 -16.45
N PRO A 142 -12.19 3.91 -16.94
CA PRO A 142 -11.20 4.65 -17.71
C PRO A 142 -10.03 5.11 -16.85
N ALA A 143 -8.93 5.54 -17.51
CA ALA A 143 -7.78 6.12 -16.82
C ALA A 143 -8.18 7.32 -15.97
N VAL A 144 -7.81 7.28 -14.69
CA VAL A 144 -7.94 8.44 -13.80
C VAL A 144 -6.74 9.35 -13.98
N GLN A 145 -6.99 10.64 -14.13
CA GLN A 145 -5.95 11.66 -14.26
C GLN A 145 -6.02 12.63 -13.09
N LEU A 146 -4.85 13.07 -12.62
CA LEU A 146 -4.68 14.16 -11.68
C LEU A 146 -3.64 15.14 -12.25
N ASP A 147 -3.97 16.43 -12.33
CA ASP A 147 -3.13 17.46 -12.89
C ASP A 147 -2.62 17.13 -14.32
N GLY A 148 -3.47 16.52 -15.16
CA GLY A 148 -3.16 16.15 -16.53
C GLY A 148 -2.24 14.93 -16.68
N LYS A 149 -1.86 14.27 -15.60
CA LYS A 149 -1.06 13.04 -15.60
C LYS A 149 -1.91 11.84 -15.26
N THR A 150 -1.73 10.74 -15.98
CA THR A 150 -2.37 9.46 -15.64
C THR A 150 -1.81 8.91 -14.34
N VAL A 151 -2.70 8.58 -13.42
CA VAL A 151 -2.35 7.97 -12.12
C VAL A 151 -1.90 6.53 -12.35
N SER A 152 -0.74 6.18 -11.82
CA SER A 152 -0.20 4.81 -11.91
C SER A 152 0.74 4.50 -10.75
N SER A 153 0.84 3.22 -10.37
CA SER A 153 1.78 2.77 -9.34
C SER A 153 3.24 3.11 -9.69
N SER A 154 3.61 3.10 -10.97
CA SER A 154 4.96 3.46 -11.43
C SER A 154 5.30 4.94 -11.19
N LEU A 155 4.35 5.85 -11.42
CA LEU A 155 4.52 7.26 -11.08
C LEU A 155 4.68 7.44 -9.57
N ILE A 156 3.82 6.80 -8.78
CA ILE A 156 3.81 6.92 -7.32
C ILE A 156 5.11 6.36 -6.71
N ARG A 157 5.62 5.22 -7.20
CA ARG A 157 6.92 4.70 -6.75
C ARG A 157 8.04 5.72 -6.92
N LYS A 158 8.14 6.37 -8.08
CA LYS A 158 9.14 7.42 -8.34
C LYS A 158 9.02 8.60 -7.37
N LEU A 159 7.80 9.04 -7.07
CA LEU A 159 7.58 10.13 -6.12
C LEU A 159 8.04 9.74 -4.71
N ILE A 160 7.73 8.52 -4.25
CA ILE A 160 8.15 7.99 -2.96
C ILE A 160 9.69 7.85 -2.90
N GLU A 161 10.32 7.32 -3.95
CA GLU A 161 11.78 7.19 -4.06
C GLU A 161 12.51 8.52 -4.03
N ASN A 162 11.89 9.56 -4.59
CA ASN A 162 12.44 10.92 -4.58
C ASN A 162 12.20 11.67 -3.26
N GLY A 163 11.33 11.16 -2.37
CA GLY A 163 10.89 11.85 -1.15
C GLY A 163 9.80 12.90 -1.38
N GLU A 164 9.17 12.90 -2.55
CA GLU A 164 8.06 13.78 -2.91
C GLU A 164 6.75 13.25 -2.29
N MET A 165 6.76 13.11 -0.95
CA MET A 165 5.73 12.37 -0.23
C MET A 165 4.35 13.03 -0.29
N GLU A 166 4.30 14.36 -0.21
CA GLU A 166 3.04 15.12 -0.31
C GLU A 166 2.36 14.89 -1.67
N GLU A 167 3.15 14.90 -2.74
CA GLU A 167 2.65 14.62 -4.08
C GLU A 167 2.27 13.14 -4.24
N ALA A 168 3.09 12.20 -3.76
CA ALA A 168 2.76 10.78 -3.75
C ALA A 168 1.41 10.51 -3.09
N ASN A 169 1.15 11.14 -1.93
CA ASN A 169 -0.11 11.01 -1.20
C ASN A 169 -1.31 11.56 -1.96
N ARG A 170 -1.13 12.63 -2.76
CA ARG A 170 -2.20 13.14 -3.62
C ARG A 170 -2.61 12.11 -4.68
N TYR A 171 -1.64 11.43 -5.31
CA TYR A 171 -1.91 10.36 -6.28
C TYR A 171 -2.42 9.08 -5.63
N LEU A 172 -1.98 8.77 -4.43
CA LEU A 172 -2.52 7.65 -3.64
C LEU A 172 -3.98 7.91 -3.22
N GLY A 173 -4.32 9.15 -2.84
CA GLY A 173 -5.58 9.50 -2.19
C GLY A 173 -5.59 9.18 -0.69
N HIS A 174 -4.46 8.75 -0.15
CA HIS A 174 -4.21 8.48 1.26
C HIS A 174 -2.71 8.60 1.54
N PRO A 175 -2.27 8.73 2.82
CA PRO A 175 -0.86 8.73 3.15
C PRO A 175 -0.19 7.40 2.75
N HIS A 176 1.12 7.45 2.38
CA HIS A 176 1.92 6.24 2.29
C HIS A 176 2.07 5.60 3.67
N ILE A 177 1.95 4.26 3.75
CA ILE A 177 1.74 3.53 5.00
C ILE A 177 2.80 2.45 5.19
N LEU A 178 3.33 2.36 6.41
CA LEU A 178 4.03 1.19 6.94
C LEU A 178 3.24 0.65 8.13
N SER A 179 2.85 -0.62 8.08
CA SER A 179 2.30 -1.36 9.22
C SER A 179 3.25 -2.49 9.59
N ASP A 180 3.66 -2.54 10.86
CA ASP A 180 4.57 -3.57 11.37
C ASP A 180 4.42 -3.70 12.89
N THR A 181 4.97 -4.78 13.46
CA THR A 181 5.16 -4.91 14.90
C THR A 181 6.30 -4.00 15.36
N VAL A 182 6.13 -3.33 16.48
CA VAL A 182 7.18 -2.50 17.08
C VAL A 182 8.30 -3.39 17.65
N HIS A 183 9.49 -3.26 17.10
CA HIS A 183 10.69 -3.99 17.51
C HIS A 183 11.50 -3.23 18.56
N SER A 184 12.29 -3.94 19.36
CA SER A 184 13.23 -3.33 20.28
C SER A 184 14.36 -2.64 19.52
N GLY A 185 14.76 -1.45 19.96
CA GLY A 185 15.87 -0.68 19.41
C GLY A 185 17.00 -0.44 20.44
N TYR A 186 18.03 0.31 20.04
CA TYR A 186 19.21 0.59 20.89
C TYR A 186 18.97 1.64 21.99
N HIS A 187 17.76 2.16 22.16
CA HIS A 187 17.37 3.13 23.21
C HIS A 187 18.18 4.44 23.26
N LEU A 188 18.84 4.85 22.14
CA LEU A 188 19.58 6.12 22.11
C LEU A 188 18.61 7.31 22.29
N GLY A 189 17.46 7.31 21.64
CA GLY A 189 16.43 8.33 21.80
C GLY A 189 15.91 8.44 23.23
N SER A 190 15.79 7.32 23.94
CA SER A 190 15.35 7.31 25.34
C SER A 190 16.30 8.07 26.28
N LYS A 191 17.62 8.07 25.99
CA LYS A 191 18.63 8.81 26.75
C LYS A 191 18.50 10.33 26.56
N LEU A 192 17.90 10.75 25.45
CA LEU A 192 17.65 12.16 25.10
C LEU A 192 16.22 12.61 25.41
N GLY A 193 15.44 11.78 26.13
CA GLY A 193 14.03 12.07 26.42
C GLY A 193 13.07 11.93 25.23
N ALA A 194 13.56 11.33 24.12
CA ALA A 194 12.80 11.12 22.88
C ALA A 194 12.69 9.62 22.56
N PRO A 195 11.84 8.85 23.28
CA PRO A 195 11.70 7.43 23.03
C PRO A 195 11.17 7.17 21.61
N THR A 196 11.78 6.21 20.92
CA THR A 196 11.45 5.84 19.55
C THR A 196 10.93 4.41 19.47
N ILE A 197 10.00 4.18 18.54
CA ILE A 197 9.64 2.84 18.08
C ILE A 197 10.43 2.50 16.82
N ASN A 198 10.72 1.22 16.65
CA ASN A 198 11.48 0.71 15.50
C ASN A 198 10.60 -0.25 14.71
N MET A 199 10.53 -0.04 13.41
CA MET A 199 9.78 -0.83 12.46
C MET A 199 10.61 -1.08 11.21
N TYR A 200 10.16 -2.00 10.35
CA TYR A 200 10.87 -2.37 9.12
C TYR A 200 9.89 -2.55 7.97
N PHE A 201 10.27 -2.08 6.78
CA PHE A 201 9.53 -2.45 5.58
C PHE A 201 9.68 -3.94 5.30
N PRO A 202 8.58 -4.63 4.94
CA PRO A 202 8.64 -6.01 4.48
C PRO A 202 9.56 -6.16 3.25
N GLU A 203 10.12 -7.34 3.06
CA GLU A 203 10.90 -7.66 1.87
C GLU A 203 10.05 -7.45 0.60
N GLY A 204 10.66 -6.93 -0.46
CA GLY A 204 9.96 -6.61 -1.71
C GLY A 204 9.10 -5.34 -1.67
N VAL A 205 8.97 -4.68 -0.51
CA VAL A 205 8.27 -3.39 -0.39
C VAL A 205 9.25 -2.24 -0.59
N LEU A 206 8.77 -1.21 -1.29
CA LEU A 206 9.52 0.00 -1.57
C LEU A 206 9.84 0.75 -0.28
N VAL A 207 11.11 1.08 -0.10
CA VAL A 207 11.55 1.97 0.97
C VAL A 207 11.54 3.40 0.44
N PRO A 208 10.92 4.36 1.15
CA PRO A 208 11.00 5.77 0.79
C PRO A 208 12.44 6.29 0.79
N LYS A 209 12.66 7.45 0.16
CA LYS A 209 13.95 8.15 0.25
C LYS A 209 14.43 8.22 1.70
N HIS A 210 15.69 7.89 1.93
CA HIS A 210 16.27 7.99 3.27
C HIS A 210 16.25 9.43 3.78
N GLY A 211 15.88 9.60 5.05
CA GLY A 211 15.77 10.90 5.71
C GLY A 211 14.67 10.95 6.74
N VAL A 212 14.31 12.14 7.14
CA VAL A 212 13.40 12.43 8.23
C VAL A 212 12.06 12.93 7.67
N TYR A 213 10.97 12.43 8.25
CA TYR A 213 9.60 12.67 7.79
C TYR A 213 8.71 13.17 8.93
N ALA A 214 7.76 14.05 8.62
CA ALA A 214 6.58 14.28 9.45
C ALA A 214 5.59 13.14 9.20
N THR A 215 5.17 12.47 10.29
CA THR A 215 4.35 11.26 10.25
C THR A 215 3.26 11.29 11.32
N LYS A 216 2.27 10.40 11.17
CA LYS A 216 1.35 10.03 12.26
C LYS A 216 1.49 8.55 12.56
N VAL A 217 1.53 8.20 13.82
CA VAL A 217 1.56 6.81 14.27
C VAL A 217 0.23 6.46 14.89
N PHE A 218 -0.39 5.40 14.39
CA PHE A 218 -1.66 4.87 14.87
C PHE A 218 -1.39 3.56 15.62
N LEU A 219 -1.97 3.43 16.80
CA LEU A 219 -1.86 2.26 17.66
C LEU A 219 -3.10 1.37 17.53
N GLU A 220 -2.97 0.09 17.87
CA GLU A 220 -4.10 -0.85 17.92
C GLU A 220 -5.24 -0.40 18.84
N SER A 221 -4.92 0.39 19.87
CA SER A 221 -5.90 0.99 20.80
C SER A 221 -6.82 2.01 20.15
N GLY A 222 -6.52 2.44 18.90
CA GLY A 222 -7.22 3.51 18.19
C GLY A 222 -6.64 4.91 18.44
N GLU A 223 -5.67 5.05 19.32
CA GLU A 223 -4.98 6.31 19.56
C GLU A 223 -4.03 6.64 18.41
N SER A 224 -3.80 7.94 18.17
CA SER A 224 -2.82 8.39 17.18
C SER A 224 -1.97 9.54 17.74
N TYR A 225 -0.71 9.55 17.32
CA TYR A 225 0.27 10.54 17.75
C TYR A 225 0.97 11.14 16.54
N LEU A 226 1.27 12.43 16.59
CA LEU A 226 2.22 13.04 15.69
C LEU A 226 3.60 12.44 15.95
N ALA A 227 4.38 12.28 14.92
CA ALA A 227 5.71 11.70 15.05
C ALA A 227 6.69 12.31 14.05
N VAL A 228 7.96 12.22 14.41
CA VAL A 228 9.09 12.42 13.51
C VAL A 228 9.70 11.05 13.24
N THR A 229 9.79 10.68 11.97
CA THR A 229 10.24 9.35 11.57
C THR A 229 11.49 9.45 10.73
N ASN A 230 12.58 8.80 11.16
CA ASN A 230 13.79 8.58 10.38
C ASN A 230 13.70 7.25 9.62
N VAL A 231 13.98 7.29 8.32
CA VAL A 231 14.15 6.13 7.44
C VAL A 231 15.62 6.09 7.03
N GLY A 232 16.35 5.04 7.41
CA GLY A 232 17.76 4.98 7.10
C GLY A 232 18.41 3.63 7.38
N VAL A 233 19.64 3.45 6.89
CA VAL A 233 20.45 2.26 7.16
C VAL A 233 21.22 2.47 8.45
N ARG A 234 21.06 1.57 9.41
CA ARG A 234 21.92 1.56 10.60
C ARG A 234 23.26 0.89 10.28
N PRO A 235 24.39 1.53 10.57
CA PRO A 235 25.67 0.84 10.59
C PRO A 235 25.71 -0.07 11.82
N THR A 236 25.31 -1.33 11.70
CA THR A 236 25.46 -2.33 12.76
C THR A 236 26.60 -3.28 12.44
N THR A 237 27.36 -3.64 13.46
CA THR A 237 28.35 -4.71 13.49
C THR A 237 27.66 -6.09 13.45
N GLY A 238 26.94 -6.38 12.39
CA GLY A 238 26.19 -7.63 12.20
C GLY A 238 25.40 -7.58 10.91
N ASP A 239 25.23 -8.67 10.30
CA ASP A 239 24.80 -9.08 8.96
C ASP A 239 23.56 -8.43 8.30
N SER A 240 23.11 -7.23 8.66
CA SER A 240 21.95 -6.66 7.99
C SER A 240 22.11 -5.18 7.64
N ASN A 241 22.32 -4.89 6.35
CA ASN A 241 22.02 -3.61 5.69
C ASN A 241 20.50 -3.32 5.65
N ARG A 242 19.75 -3.76 6.66
CA ARG A 242 18.30 -3.56 6.69
C ARG A 242 17.96 -2.11 7.02
N VAL A 243 17.13 -1.49 6.19
CA VAL A 243 16.64 -0.14 6.46
C VAL A 243 15.68 -0.17 7.65
N SER A 244 15.97 0.65 8.66
CA SER A 244 15.12 0.84 9.83
C SER A 244 14.22 2.06 9.66
N VAL A 245 13.05 2.00 10.27
CA VAL A 245 12.09 3.09 10.42
C VAL A 245 11.97 3.39 11.89
N GLU A 246 12.53 4.52 12.32
CA GLU A 246 12.56 4.94 13.72
C GLU A 246 11.63 6.13 13.91
N SER A 247 10.52 5.93 14.61
CA SER A 247 9.54 6.99 14.85
C SER A 247 9.59 7.45 16.30
N HIS A 248 9.88 8.75 16.50
CA HIS A 248 9.71 9.45 17.77
C HIS A 248 8.28 9.99 17.85
N LEU A 249 7.46 9.39 18.73
CA LEU A 249 6.09 9.81 18.96
C LEU A 249 6.09 11.04 19.86
N LEU A 250 5.53 12.14 19.38
CA LEU A 250 5.43 13.39 20.14
C LEU A 250 4.35 13.26 21.21
N ASP A 251 4.66 13.73 22.43
CA ASP A 251 3.75 13.73 23.59
C ASP A 251 3.30 12.32 24.05
N TYR A 252 4.03 11.28 23.68
CA TYR A 252 3.77 9.92 24.10
C TYR A 252 4.78 9.48 25.17
N SER A 253 4.28 8.81 26.19
CA SER A 253 5.10 8.11 27.18
C SER A 253 4.54 6.71 27.41
N GLY A 254 5.34 5.69 27.16
CA GLY A 254 4.90 4.30 27.34
C GLY A 254 5.79 3.30 26.61
N ASN A 255 5.44 2.03 26.69
CA ASN A 255 6.12 0.94 26.01
C ASN A 255 5.19 0.33 24.96
N LEU A 256 5.68 0.31 23.71
CA LEU A 256 4.94 -0.24 22.54
C LEU A 256 5.58 -1.49 21.97
N TYR A 257 6.64 -2.03 22.58
CA TYR A 257 7.32 -3.23 22.06
C TYR A 257 6.37 -4.42 21.93
N GLY A 258 6.43 -5.08 20.79
CA GLY A 258 5.57 -6.21 20.45
C GLY A 258 4.12 -5.83 20.07
N ARG A 259 3.77 -4.54 20.10
CA ARG A 259 2.46 -4.05 19.65
C ARG A 259 2.49 -3.77 18.15
N GLN A 260 1.36 -3.92 17.50
CA GLN A 260 1.19 -3.48 16.13
C GLN A 260 1.05 -1.95 16.08
N ALA A 261 1.71 -1.34 15.11
CA ALA A 261 1.57 0.08 14.84
C ALA A 261 1.52 0.34 13.33
N ARG A 262 0.91 1.45 12.95
CA ARG A 262 0.86 1.94 11.58
C ARG A 262 1.45 3.35 11.53
N VAL A 263 2.49 3.54 10.72
CA VAL A 263 3.10 4.84 10.43
C VAL A 263 2.56 5.34 9.10
N GLU A 264 1.99 6.52 9.10
CA GLU A 264 1.54 7.24 7.93
C GLU A 264 2.51 8.38 7.62
N PHE A 265 3.09 8.36 6.42
CA PHE A 265 4.10 9.33 5.96
C PHE A 265 3.42 10.49 5.25
N TYR A 266 3.68 11.73 5.70
CA TYR A 266 3.04 12.91 5.15
C TYR A 266 4.00 13.82 4.40
N LYS A 267 5.17 14.14 4.98
CA LYS A 267 6.11 15.10 4.40
C LYS A 267 7.55 14.70 4.66
N PHE A 268 8.39 14.82 3.64
CA PHE A 268 9.83 14.75 3.78
C PHE A 268 10.34 16.06 4.37
N LEU A 269 10.99 16.02 5.53
CA LEU A 269 11.51 17.19 6.22
C LEU A 269 12.95 17.50 5.79
N ARG A 270 13.83 16.48 5.81
CA ARG A 270 15.25 16.62 5.46
C ARG A 270 15.92 15.28 5.20
N SER A 271 17.12 15.33 4.61
CA SER A 271 18.01 14.16 4.52
C SER A 271 18.64 13.83 5.88
N GLU A 272 19.22 12.63 6.00
CA GLU A 272 20.00 12.26 7.18
C GLU A 272 21.23 13.17 7.34
N ILE A 273 21.58 13.51 8.59
CA ILE A 273 22.72 14.32 8.97
C ILE A 273 23.53 13.55 10.00
N LYS A 274 24.84 13.63 9.92
CA LYS A 274 25.76 13.16 10.98
C LYS A 274 25.96 14.28 11.99
N PHE A 275 25.89 13.95 13.26
CA PHE A 275 26.07 14.90 14.37
C PHE A 275 27.38 14.62 15.09
N ASP A 276 28.10 15.67 15.41
CA ASP A 276 29.40 15.60 16.12
C ASP A 276 29.22 15.49 17.64
N SER A 277 28.00 15.78 18.16
CA SER A 277 27.69 15.68 19.59
C SER A 277 26.24 15.24 19.84
N LEU A 278 25.96 14.77 21.07
CA LEU A 278 24.62 14.41 21.50
C LEU A 278 23.74 15.66 21.68
N GLU A 279 24.33 16.79 22.04
CA GLU A 279 23.65 18.07 22.17
C GLU A 279 23.11 18.52 20.81
N ALA A 280 23.93 18.53 19.76
CA ALA A 280 23.52 18.88 18.40
C ALA A 280 22.42 17.95 17.88
N LEU A 281 22.49 16.64 18.17
CA LEU A 281 21.43 15.70 17.87
C LEU A 281 20.13 16.05 18.61
N GLY A 282 20.19 16.42 19.89
CA GLY A 282 19.02 16.80 20.69
C GLY A 282 18.35 18.07 20.17
N GLU A 283 19.13 19.09 19.80
CA GLU A 283 18.63 20.32 19.18
C GLU A 283 17.89 20.02 17.86
N GLN A 284 18.48 19.17 17.02
CA GLN A 284 17.85 18.80 15.75
C GLN A 284 16.56 17.98 15.93
N ILE A 285 16.50 17.07 16.91
CA ILE A 285 15.29 16.35 17.26
C ILE A 285 14.16 17.32 17.65
N THR A 286 14.51 18.37 18.41
CA THR A 286 13.55 19.41 18.82
C THR A 286 13.05 20.20 17.61
N GLU A 287 13.96 20.63 16.74
CA GLU A 287 13.60 21.35 15.50
C GLU A 287 12.71 20.50 14.57
N ASP A 288 13.04 19.23 14.39
CA ASP A 288 12.25 18.31 13.57
C ASP A 288 10.83 18.12 14.16
N ALA A 289 10.71 18.04 15.48
CA ALA A 289 9.43 17.95 16.19
C ALA A 289 8.58 19.23 15.99
N GLU A 290 9.19 20.40 16.08
CA GLU A 290 8.52 21.68 15.80
C GLU A 290 8.05 21.76 14.35
N ASN A 291 8.90 21.37 13.37
CA ASN A 291 8.57 21.34 11.97
C ASN A 291 7.41 20.38 11.67
N ALA A 292 7.39 19.19 12.31
CA ALA A 292 6.29 18.25 12.19
C ALA A 292 4.99 18.84 12.77
N ARG A 293 5.01 19.43 13.99
CA ARG A 293 3.83 20.09 14.57
C ARG A 293 3.30 21.19 13.67
N LYS A 294 4.18 22.05 13.16
CA LYS A 294 3.80 23.14 12.24
C LYS A 294 3.15 22.64 10.96
N TYR A 295 3.59 21.51 10.45
CA TYR A 295 2.99 20.91 9.24
C TYR A 295 1.55 20.42 9.49
N PHE A 296 1.25 19.93 10.70
CA PHE A 296 -0.07 19.40 11.03
C PHE A 296 -1.01 20.42 11.71
N SER A 297 -0.53 21.65 12.00
CA SER A 297 -1.36 22.75 12.52
C SER A 297 -2.13 23.43 11.39
#